data_6b004f742efef96428df2f5c11ac25c1
#
_entry.id   6b004f742efef96428df2f5c11ac25c1
#
_cell.length_a   1.000
_cell.length_b   1.000
_cell.length_c   1.000
_cell.angle_alpha   90.00
_cell.angle_beta   90.00
_cell.angle_gamma   90.00
#
_symmetry.space_group_name_H-M   'P 1'
#
loop_
_entity.id
_entity.type
_entity.pdbx_description
1 polymer ?
#
loop_
_entity_poly.entity_id
_entity_poly.type
_entity_poly.pdbx_seq_one_letter_code
_entity_poly.pdbx_strand_id
1 'polypeptide(L)'
;MVRIAHISDPHVGSPYFVPNLMNRVIEELNEMRPDVVVCTGDLTNEGYRQEYKNWVAYRDRIKAPIHTVPGNHDARNVGYLHFEELIGRRDWTAEVKGVRVVGVDSSEPDLNEGQVGRERYGWIREVFSEPAELKIFALHHHLLPVPGTGRERNTVADAGDLLEVLITSGVNIVLTGHKHVPYVWRIEDMYVANAGTVSSLRLRGYTKPCYNVLEFEDDEVKITRRYPFGGGSVIAHFRLSTGEQYHRELEPPVQQRRTPTARQGE
;
A
#
# COMPACT_ATOMS: atom_id res chain seq x y z
N MET A 1 -2.82 -8.94 -20.15
CA MET A 1 -2.56 -7.84 -19.19
C MET A 1 -3.49 -7.94 -17.99
N VAL A 2 -2.93 -7.89 -16.78
CA VAL A 2 -3.66 -7.74 -15.51
C VAL A 2 -3.34 -6.38 -14.94
N ARG A 3 -4.34 -5.65 -14.45
CA ARG A 3 -4.17 -4.33 -13.86
C ARG A 3 -4.68 -4.31 -12.42
N ILE A 4 -3.81 -3.94 -11.49
CA ILE A 4 -4.10 -3.85 -10.06
C ILE A 4 -3.91 -2.40 -9.62
N ALA A 5 -4.90 -1.81 -8.98
CA ALA A 5 -4.75 -0.52 -8.33
C ALA A 5 -4.41 -0.74 -6.84
N HIS A 6 -3.37 -0.08 -6.37
CA HIS A 6 -2.95 -0.11 -4.97
C HIS A 6 -3.19 1.26 -4.34
N ILE A 7 -4.17 1.35 -3.47
CA ILE A 7 -4.53 2.54 -2.71
C ILE A 7 -4.23 2.34 -1.23
N SER A 8 -4.03 3.43 -0.49
CA SER A 8 -3.75 3.37 0.95
C SER A 8 -4.11 4.65 1.66
N ASP A 9 -4.27 4.57 2.96
CA ASP A 9 -4.33 5.70 3.89
C ASP A 9 -5.38 6.77 3.53
N PRO A 10 -6.64 6.40 3.24
CA PRO A 10 -7.69 7.40 2.99
C PRO A 10 -8.02 8.25 4.21
N HIS A 11 -7.90 7.73 5.43
CA HIS A 11 -8.16 8.44 6.70
C HIS A 11 -9.49 9.19 6.74
N VAL A 12 -10.56 8.54 6.36
CA VAL A 12 -11.91 9.10 6.45
C VAL A 12 -12.24 9.45 7.89
N GLY A 13 -12.72 10.67 8.12
CA GLY A 13 -12.97 11.21 9.47
C GLY A 13 -11.83 12.08 9.99
N SER A 14 -10.65 12.05 9.38
CA SER A 14 -9.55 12.94 9.73
C SER A 14 -9.83 14.39 9.34
N PRO A 15 -9.36 15.38 10.13
CA PRO A 15 -9.40 16.79 9.72
C PRO A 15 -8.56 17.09 8.48
N TYR A 16 -7.67 16.17 8.09
CA TYR A 16 -6.85 16.26 6.87
C TYR A 16 -7.46 15.52 5.68
N PHE A 17 -8.57 14.85 5.86
CA PHE A 17 -9.27 14.15 4.76
C PHE A 17 -9.86 15.15 3.77
N VAL A 18 -9.59 14.91 2.48
CA VAL A 18 -10.08 15.75 1.39
C VAL A 18 -11.05 14.94 0.50
N PRO A 19 -12.37 15.12 0.66
CA PRO A 19 -13.38 14.39 -0.08
C PRO A 19 -13.19 14.47 -1.60
N ASN A 20 -12.78 15.62 -2.13
CA ASN A 20 -12.58 15.81 -3.57
C ASN A 20 -11.43 14.94 -4.12
N LEU A 21 -10.35 14.73 -3.34
CA LEU A 21 -9.28 13.81 -3.73
C LEU A 21 -9.80 12.38 -3.80
N MET A 22 -10.56 11.93 -2.77
CA MET A 22 -11.13 10.58 -2.76
C MET A 22 -12.12 10.38 -3.91
N ASN A 23 -12.99 11.37 -4.17
CA ASN A 23 -13.89 11.33 -5.30
C ASN A 23 -13.14 11.19 -6.63
N ARG A 24 -12.07 11.97 -6.82
CA ARG A 24 -11.26 11.90 -8.03
C ARG A 24 -10.58 10.55 -8.20
N VAL A 25 -10.05 9.97 -7.11
CA VAL A 25 -9.46 8.62 -7.15
C VAL A 25 -10.49 7.59 -7.59
N ILE A 26 -11.72 7.64 -7.05
CA ILE A 26 -12.81 6.73 -7.44
C ILE A 26 -13.15 6.90 -8.93
N GLU A 27 -13.22 8.13 -9.45
CA GLU A 27 -13.45 8.39 -10.86
C GLU A 27 -12.33 7.78 -11.72
N GLU A 28 -11.07 8.05 -11.39
CA GLU A 28 -9.91 7.52 -12.11
C GLU A 28 -9.86 5.98 -12.08
N LEU A 29 -10.16 5.35 -10.94
CA LEU A 29 -10.26 3.89 -10.82
C LEU A 29 -11.37 3.34 -11.72
N ASN A 30 -12.55 3.97 -11.73
CA ASN A 30 -13.68 3.54 -12.54
C ASN A 30 -13.46 3.74 -14.05
N GLU A 31 -12.71 4.78 -14.44
CA GLU A 31 -12.28 5.02 -15.83
C GLU A 31 -11.23 3.99 -16.26
N MET A 32 -10.25 3.71 -15.39
CA MET A 32 -9.14 2.77 -15.64
C MET A 32 -9.61 1.31 -15.70
N ARG A 33 -10.66 0.96 -14.93
CA ARG A 33 -11.21 -0.40 -14.79
C ARG A 33 -10.13 -1.43 -14.41
N PRO A 34 -9.46 -1.30 -13.24
CA PRO A 34 -8.54 -2.32 -12.81
C PRO A 34 -9.28 -3.64 -12.56
N ASP A 35 -8.57 -4.75 -12.69
CA ASP A 35 -9.12 -6.08 -12.40
C ASP A 35 -9.41 -6.26 -10.91
N VAL A 36 -8.62 -5.60 -10.07
CA VAL A 36 -8.79 -5.56 -8.62
C VAL A 36 -8.16 -4.28 -8.03
N VAL A 37 -8.73 -3.82 -6.94
CA VAL A 37 -8.14 -2.79 -6.07
C VAL A 37 -7.66 -3.44 -4.78
N VAL A 38 -6.41 -3.17 -4.39
CA VAL A 38 -5.84 -3.55 -3.10
C VAL A 38 -5.72 -2.29 -2.26
N CYS A 39 -6.35 -2.28 -1.08
CA CYS A 39 -6.25 -1.18 -0.12
C CYS A 39 -5.42 -1.63 1.09
N THR A 40 -4.31 -0.94 1.35
CA THR A 40 -3.39 -1.29 2.43
C THR A 40 -3.65 -0.50 3.72
N GLY A 41 -4.92 -0.27 4.05
CA GLY A 41 -5.36 0.14 5.38
C GLY A 41 -5.39 1.64 5.67
N ASP A 42 -5.57 1.96 6.94
CA ASP A 42 -5.84 3.29 7.46
C ASP A 42 -7.04 3.95 6.76
N LEU A 43 -8.14 3.18 6.67
CA LEU A 43 -9.42 3.59 6.10
C LEU A 43 -10.04 4.74 6.88
N THR A 44 -9.89 4.66 8.21
CA THR A 44 -10.46 5.53 9.22
C THR A 44 -9.37 6.38 9.90
N ASN A 45 -9.78 7.35 10.71
CA ASN A 45 -8.83 8.13 11.52
C ASN A 45 -8.68 7.56 12.93
N GLU A 46 -9.77 7.12 13.55
CA GLU A 46 -9.79 6.63 14.93
C GLU A 46 -10.48 5.27 15.11
N GLY A 47 -10.81 4.57 14.03
CA GLY A 47 -11.47 3.27 14.09
C GLY A 47 -12.94 3.33 14.52
N TYR A 48 -13.54 4.50 14.56
CA TYR A 48 -14.94 4.62 14.95
C TYR A 48 -15.87 4.04 13.91
N ARG A 49 -16.95 3.40 14.37
CA ARG A 49 -17.94 2.78 13.49
C ARG A 49 -18.52 3.72 12.44
N GLN A 50 -18.69 5.00 12.78
CA GLN A 50 -19.20 6.00 11.84
C GLN A 50 -18.18 6.30 10.73
N GLU A 51 -16.90 6.31 11.03
CA GLU A 51 -15.84 6.50 10.03
C GLU A 51 -15.81 5.34 9.04
N TYR A 52 -15.98 4.10 9.53
CA TYR A 52 -16.12 2.91 8.67
C TYR A 52 -17.36 3.01 7.76
N LYS A 53 -18.51 3.43 8.28
CA LYS A 53 -19.71 3.64 7.45
C LYS A 53 -19.47 4.69 6.35
N ASN A 54 -18.76 5.76 6.70
CA ASN A 54 -18.40 6.79 5.74
C ASN A 54 -17.43 6.23 4.67
N TRP A 55 -16.43 5.41 5.07
CA TRP A 55 -15.56 4.72 4.11
C TRP A 55 -16.35 3.78 3.20
N VAL A 56 -17.25 2.97 3.74
CA VAL A 56 -18.11 2.07 2.95
C VAL A 56 -18.86 2.83 1.88
N ALA A 57 -19.38 4.03 2.18
CA ALA A 57 -20.04 4.87 1.19
C ALA A 57 -19.11 5.33 0.04
N TYR A 58 -17.81 5.49 0.28
CA TYR A 58 -16.82 5.72 -0.78
C TYR A 58 -16.48 4.42 -1.52
N ARG A 59 -16.18 3.35 -0.78
CA ARG A 59 -15.82 2.03 -1.32
C ARG A 59 -16.86 1.51 -2.30
N ASP A 60 -18.15 1.60 -1.95
CA ASP A 60 -19.26 1.06 -2.76
C ASP A 60 -19.43 1.78 -4.12
N ARG A 61 -18.75 2.89 -4.31
CA ARG A 61 -18.70 3.61 -5.59
C ARG A 61 -17.56 3.13 -6.49
N ILE A 62 -16.62 2.35 -5.97
CA ILE A 62 -15.55 1.69 -6.76
C ILE A 62 -16.17 0.46 -7.42
N LYS A 63 -16.13 0.40 -8.75
CA LYS A 63 -16.76 -0.68 -9.53
C LYS A 63 -15.95 -1.98 -9.55
N ALA A 64 -14.63 -1.88 -9.42
CA ALA A 64 -13.75 -3.05 -9.38
C ALA A 64 -13.84 -3.76 -8.02
N PRO A 65 -13.62 -5.08 -7.95
CA PRO A 65 -13.44 -5.76 -6.68
C PRO A 65 -12.36 -5.09 -5.84
N ILE A 66 -12.60 -4.95 -4.54
CA ILE A 66 -11.63 -4.35 -3.62
C ILE A 66 -11.38 -5.29 -2.44
N HIS A 67 -10.10 -5.54 -2.17
CA HIS A 67 -9.63 -6.27 -1.01
C HIS A 67 -8.81 -5.34 -0.11
N THR A 68 -9.03 -5.44 1.19
CA THR A 68 -8.50 -4.47 2.14
C THR A 68 -7.88 -5.18 3.34
N VAL A 69 -6.70 -4.74 3.78
CA VAL A 69 -6.14 -5.06 5.09
C VAL A 69 -6.32 -3.87 6.02
N PRO A 70 -6.49 -4.04 7.33
CA PRO A 70 -6.57 -2.91 8.24
C PRO A 70 -5.20 -2.24 8.44
N GLY A 71 -5.23 -0.95 8.80
CA GLY A 71 -4.08 -0.23 9.31
C GLY A 71 -4.16 0.01 10.82
N ASN A 72 -3.13 0.65 11.39
CA ASN A 72 -3.10 0.91 12.83
C ASN A 72 -4.20 1.89 13.29
N HIS A 73 -4.63 2.82 12.43
CA HIS A 73 -5.76 3.69 12.73
C HIS A 73 -7.09 2.92 12.73
N ASP A 74 -7.20 1.89 11.93
CA ASP A 74 -8.39 1.03 11.85
C ASP A 74 -8.53 0.12 13.07
N ALA A 75 -7.44 -0.16 13.79
CA ALA A 75 -7.45 -1.02 14.97
C ALA A 75 -7.69 -0.26 16.29
N ARG A 76 -7.78 1.08 16.25
CA ARG A 76 -8.06 1.90 17.43
C ARG A 76 -9.50 1.75 17.91
N ASN A 77 -9.72 2.00 19.21
CA ASN A 77 -11.05 2.10 19.80
C ASN A 77 -11.98 0.92 19.42
N VAL A 78 -11.48 -0.31 19.52
CA VAL A 78 -12.14 -1.56 19.08
C VAL A 78 -12.49 -1.58 17.58
N GLY A 79 -11.83 -0.76 16.79
CA GLY A 79 -12.08 -0.61 15.35
C GLY A 79 -11.88 -1.90 14.57
N TYR A 80 -11.01 -2.82 15.04
CA TYR A 80 -10.84 -4.15 14.44
C TYR A 80 -12.14 -4.96 14.39
N LEU A 81 -13.06 -4.80 15.37
CA LEU A 81 -14.40 -5.42 15.33
C LEU A 81 -15.29 -4.75 14.28
N HIS A 82 -15.19 -3.42 14.14
CA HIS A 82 -15.93 -2.70 13.11
C HIS A 82 -15.41 -3.00 11.72
N PHE A 83 -14.11 -3.23 11.58
CA PHE A 83 -13.52 -3.69 10.33
C PHE A 83 -14.10 -5.05 9.93
N GLU A 84 -14.09 -6.04 10.83
CA GLU A 84 -14.65 -7.38 10.55
C GLU A 84 -16.13 -7.33 10.18
N GLU A 85 -16.92 -6.47 10.85
CA GLU A 85 -18.34 -6.32 10.58
C GLU A 85 -18.65 -5.64 9.23
N LEU A 86 -17.92 -4.56 8.89
CA LEU A 86 -18.29 -3.65 7.79
C LEU A 86 -17.43 -3.82 6.54
N ILE A 87 -16.20 -4.32 6.69
CA ILE A 87 -15.26 -4.53 5.59
C ILE A 87 -15.10 -6.02 5.29
N GLY A 88 -14.83 -6.84 6.31
CA GLY A 88 -14.68 -8.27 6.18
C GLY A 88 -13.44 -8.82 6.89
N ARG A 89 -12.92 -9.95 6.40
CA ARG A 89 -11.76 -10.62 7.01
C ARG A 89 -10.52 -9.74 6.94
N ARG A 90 -9.73 -9.74 8.01
CA ARG A 90 -8.47 -8.98 8.09
C ARG A 90 -7.33 -9.66 7.33
N ASP A 91 -7.33 -11.01 7.35
CA ASP A 91 -6.44 -11.84 6.52
C ASP A 91 -7.25 -12.48 5.39
N TRP A 92 -6.74 -12.41 4.17
CA TRP A 92 -7.47 -12.89 2.98
C TRP A 92 -6.53 -13.30 1.85
N THR A 93 -7.06 -14.09 0.93
CA THR A 93 -6.43 -14.42 -0.34
C THR A 93 -7.37 -14.07 -1.49
N ALA A 94 -6.81 -13.65 -2.61
CA ALA A 94 -7.54 -13.40 -3.84
C ALA A 94 -6.73 -13.88 -5.05
N GLU A 95 -7.44 -14.36 -6.07
CA GLU A 95 -6.86 -14.73 -7.36
C GLU A 95 -7.50 -13.94 -8.48
N VAL A 96 -6.66 -13.33 -9.31
CA VAL A 96 -7.08 -12.49 -10.42
C VAL A 96 -6.23 -12.80 -11.63
N LYS A 97 -6.79 -13.57 -12.60
CA LYS A 97 -6.13 -13.86 -13.88
C LYS A 97 -4.68 -14.35 -13.75
N GLY A 98 -4.43 -15.35 -12.90
CA GLY A 98 -3.09 -15.91 -12.66
C GLY A 98 -2.25 -15.16 -11.63
N VAL A 99 -2.72 -14.02 -11.14
CA VAL A 99 -2.07 -13.26 -10.03
C VAL A 99 -2.67 -13.69 -8.71
N ARG A 100 -1.83 -14.10 -7.76
CA ARG A 100 -2.22 -14.38 -6.38
C ARG A 100 -1.89 -13.21 -5.48
N VAL A 101 -2.89 -12.71 -4.76
CA VAL A 101 -2.73 -11.63 -3.78
C VAL A 101 -3.09 -12.15 -2.40
N VAL A 102 -2.20 -11.97 -1.44
CA VAL A 102 -2.41 -12.35 -0.04
C VAL A 102 -2.34 -11.08 0.80
N GLY A 103 -3.41 -10.75 1.51
CA GLY A 103 -3.45 -9.65 2.46
C GLY A 103 -3.39 -10.16 3.89
N VAL A 104 -2.58 -9.51 4.71
CA VAL A 104 -2.40 -9.88 6.13
C VAL A 104 -2.48 -8.64 7.01
N ASP A 105 -3.26 -8.75 8.06
CA ASP A 105 -3.31 -7.74 9.11
C ASP A 105 -1.97 -7.64 9.84
N SER A 106 -1.40 -6.47 9.85
CA SER A 106 -0.20 -6.13 10.61
C SER A 106 -0.47 -5.16 11.75
N SER A 107 -1.74 -4.83 12.00
CA SER A 107 -2.12 -3.90 13.06
C SER A 107 -2.27 -4.58 14.41
N GLU A 108 -2.01 -3.82 15.46
CA GLU A 108 -2.24 -4.21 16.85
C GLU A 108 -3.24 -3.23 17.48
N PRO A 109 -4.19 -3.71 18.30
CA PRO A 109 -5.17 -2.84 18.92
C PRO A 109 -4.55 -1.69 19.71
N ASP A 110 -4.94 -0.45 19.37
CA ASP A 110 -4.51 0.80 20.01
C ASP A 110 -3.00 1.08 19.96
N LEU A 111 -2.23 0.37 19.13
CA LEU A 111 -0.81 0.60 18.90
C LEU A 111 -0.55 1.20 17.52
N ASN A 112 0.55 1.95 17.39
CA ASN A 112 1.02 2.45 16.09
C ASN A 112 2.06 1.53 15.45
N GLU A 113 2.65 0.66 16.23
CA GLU A 113 3.54 -0.41 15.81
C GLU A 113 2.71 -1.59 15.30
N GLY A 114 3.33 -2.41 14.46
CA GLY A 114 2.68 -3.58 13.89
C GLY A 114 3.55 -4.82 13.90
N GLN A 115 2.91 -5.96 13.74
CA GLN A 115 3.56 -7.25 13.53
C GLN A 115 2.66 -8.16 12.69
N VAL A 116 3.23 -9.13 12.00
CA VAL A 116 2.46 -10.18 11.32
C VAL A 116 2.24 -11.38 12.21
N GLY A 117 3.26 -11.77 12.99
CA GLY A 117 3.20 -12.89 13.92
C GLY A 117 3.58 -14.22 13.27
N ARG A 118 4.41 -14.99 14.00
CA ARG A 118 4.96 -16.26 13.52
C ARG A 118 3.90 -17.33 13.27
N GLU A 119 2.76 -17.23 13.93
CA GLU A 119 1.63 -18.15 13.78
C GLU A 119 1.04 -18.11 12.36
N ARG A 120 1.20 -16.99 11.62
CA ARG A 120 0.73 -16.84 10.24
C ARG A 120 1.73 -17.33 9.20
N TYR A 121 3.01 -17.51 9.55
CA TYR A 121 4.05 -17.85 8.57
C TYR A 121 3.82 -19.19 7.86
N GLY A 122 3.32 -20.19 8.61
CA GLY A 122 2.95 -21.48 8.02
C GLY A 122 1.89 -21.35 6.93
N TRP A 123 0.82 -20.60 7.23
CA TRP A 123 -0.26 -20.32 6.28
C TRP A 123 0.22 -19.49 5.08
N ILE A 124 1.07 -18.47 5.29
CA ILE A 124 1.63 -17.66 4.20
C ILE A 124 2.42 -18.54 3.23
N ARG A 125 3.31 -19.42 3.75
CA ARG A 125 4.06 -20.37 2.92
C ARG A 125 3.14 -21.32 2.16
N GLU A 126 2.12 -21.85 2.82
CA GLU A 126 1.14 -22.75 2.21
C GLU A 126 0.42 -22.09 1.04
N VAL A 127 -0.11 -20.90 1.24
CA VAL A 127 -0.84 -20.16 0.19
C VAL A 127 0.08 -19.85 -0.99
N PHE A 128 1.31 -19.44 -0.74
CA PHE A 128 2.26 -19.13 -1.83
C PHE A 128 2.97 -20.37 -2.40
N SER A 129 2.80 -21.56 -1.84
CA SER A 129 3.30 -22.80 -2.46
C SER A 129 2.53 -23.19 -3.73
N GLU A 130 1.28 -22.76 -3.82
CA GLU A 130 0.46 -22.96 -5.02
C GLU A 130 0.99 -22.13 -6.18
N PRO A 131 0.98 -22.67 -7.42
CA PRO A 131 1.44 -21.95 -8.60
C PRO A 131 0.68 -20.66 -8.86
N ALA A 132 1.39 -19.60 -9.24
CA ALA A 132 0.83 -18.35 -9.71
C ALA A 132 1.85 -17.67 -10.63
N GLU A 133 1.38 -16.91 -11.61
CA GLU A 133 2.26 -16.16 -12.52
C GLU A 133 2.90 -14.94 -11.82
N LEU A 134 2.17 -14.34 -10.89
CA LEU A 134 2.65 -13.23 -10.06
C LEU A 134 2.11 -13.40 -8.64
N LYS A 135 3.01 -13.29 -7.65
CA LYS A 135 2.69 -13.41 -6.22
C LYS A 135 2.85 -12.06 -5.54
N ILE A 136 1.76 -11.56 -4.96
CA ILE A 136 1.69 -10.27 -4.28
C ILE A 136 1.30 -10.46 -2.83
N PHE A 137 2.05 -9.85 -1.91
CA PHE A 137 1.73 -9.78 -0.49
C PHE A 137 1.34 -8.35 -0.11
N ALA A 138 0.30 -8.16 0.67
CA ALA A 138 -0.19 -6.86 1.09
C ALA A 138 -0.33 -6.77 2.62
N LEU A 139 0.23 -5.74 3.21
CA LEU A 139 0.09 -5.39 4.62
C LEU A 139 0.10 -3.86 4.76
N HIS A 140 -0.28 -3.35 5.94
CA HIS A 140 -0.29 -1.90 6.15
C HIS A 140 1.09 -1.33 6.47
N HIS A 141 1.75 -1.84 7.51
CA HIS A 141 3.03 -1.33 7.99
C HIS A 141 4.16 -1.60 7.00
N HIS A 142 5.23 -0.81 7.12
CA HIS A 142 6.40 -1.02 6.28
C HIS A 142 7.10 -2.35 6.60
N LEU A 143 7.65 -2.99 5.58
CA LEU A 143 8.54 -4.13 5.71
C LEU A 143 10.00 -3.69 5.77
N LEU A 144 10.31 -2.59 5.09
CA LEU A 144 11.63 -1.95 5.07
C LEU A 144 11.51 -0.47 5.46
N PRO A 145 12.51 0.11 6.12
CA PRO A 145 12.52 1.54 6.41
C PRO A 145 12.44 2.36 5.11
N VAL A 146 11.57 3.37 5.09
CA VAL A 146 11.43 4.29 3.95
C VAL A 146 12.15 5.60 4.27
N PRO A 147 13.03 6.10 3.37
CA PRO A 147 13.70 7.37 3.57
C PRO A 147 12.72 8.53 3.82
N GLY A 148 13.04 9.39 4.78
CA GLY A 148 12.20 10.54 5.11
C GLY A 148 11.05 10.26 6.09
N THR A 149 10.85 9.02 6.54
CA THR A 149 9.79 8.67 7.51
C THR A 149 10.19 8.85 8.97
N GLY A 150 11.42 9.29 9.24
CA GLY A 150 11.92 9.54 10.59
C GLY A 150 12.56 8.32 11.25
N ARG A 151 12.75 8.41 12.58
CA ARG A 151 13.37 7.35 13.41
C ARG A 151 12.34 6.47 14.13
N GLU A 152 11.08 6.69 13.89
CA GLU A 152 10.00 5.92 14.51
C GLU A 152 10.02 4.47 14.03
N ARG A 153 9.49 3.60 14.85
CA ARG A 153 9.30 2.18 14.51
C ARG A 153 8.14 2.07 13.52
N ASN A 154 8.43 2.07 12.24
CA ASN A 154 7.45 2.05 11.15
C ASN A 154 7.37 0.70 10.45
N THR A 155 8.36 -0.16 10.68
CA THR A 155 8.38 -1.52 10.18
C THR A 155 7.69 -2.45 11.16
N VAL A 156 7.13 -3.55 10.65
CA VAL A 156 6.63 -4.61 11.53
C VAL A 156 7.74 -5.13 12.44
N ALA A 157 7.40 -5.50 13.67
CA ALA A 157 8.37 -5.93 14.69
C ALA A 157 9.16 -7.18 14.25
N ASP A 158 8.54 -8.03 13.45
CA ASP A 158 9.07 -9.28 12.93
C ASP A 158 9.53 -9.17 11.45
N ALA A 159 9.92 -7.97 11.00
CA ALA A 159 10.23 -7.68 9.59
C ALA A 159 11.30 -8.62 9.01
N GLY A 160 12.35 -8.97 9.77
CA GLY A 160 13.41 -9.86 9.30
C GLY A 160 12.91 -11.28 9.02
N ASP A 161 12.16 -11.85 9.97
CA ASP A 161 11.56 -13.18 9.82
C ASP A 161 10.54 -13.21 8.67
N LEU A 162 9.73 -12.16 8.57
CA LEU A 162 8.74 -12.04 7.50
C LEU A 162 9.38 -11.89 6.12
N LEU A 163 10.46 -11.10 5.99
CA LEU A 163 11.22 -10.98 4.75
C LEU A 163 11.71 -12.34 4.27
N GLU A 164 12.30 -13.16 5.16
CA GLU A 164 12.75 -14.52 4.82
C GLU A 164 11.57 -15.39 4.35
N VAL A 165 10.43 -15.32 5.05
CA VAL A 165 9.22 -16.06 4.66
C VAL A 165 8.78 -15.68 3.25
N LEU A 166 8.70 -14.39 2.94
CA LEU A 166 8.20 -13.89 1.64
C LEU A 166 9.17 -14.22 0.50
N ILE A 167 10.48 -14.00 0.70
CA ILE A 167 11.52 -14.30 -0.30
C ILE A 167 11.53 -15.81 -0.60
N THR A 168 11.57 -16.65 0.43
CA THR A 168 11.60 -18.11 0.26
C THR A 168 10.30 -18.69 -0.30
N SER A 169 9.19 -17.98 -0.19
CA SER A 169 7.90 -18.34 -0.81
C SER A 169 7.77 -17.83 -2.25
N GLY A 170 8.78 -17.11 -2.77
CA GLY A 170 8.79 -16.59 -4.12
C GLY A 170 7.82 -15.43 -4.34
N VAL A 171 7.57 -14.61 -3.31
CA VAL A 171 6.78 -13.39 -3.44
C VAL A 171 7.52 -12.39 -4.32
N ASN A 172 6.84 -11.86 -5.33
CA ASN A 172 7.44 -10.92 -6.28
C ASN A 172 7.26 -9.46 -5.85
N ILE A 173 6.09 -9.15 -5.24
CA ILE A 173 5.76 -7.77 -4.86
C ILE A 173 5.14 -7.75 -3.47
N VAL A 174 5.58 -6.78 -2.65
CA VAL A 174 4.93 -6.42 -1.39
C VAL A 174 4.33 -5.03 -1.51
N LEU A 175 3.07 -4.88 -1.09
CA LEU A 175 2.33 -3.61 -1.08
C LEU A 175 2.16 -3.14 0.36
N THR A 176 2.51 -1.87 0.63
CA THR A 176 2.41 -1.27 1.97
C THR A 176 1.91 0.18 1.92
N GLY A 177 1.50 0.73 3.08
CA GLY A 177 1.06 2.12 3.27
C GLY A 177 1.74 2.83 4.44
N HIS A 178 0.95 3.33 5.41
CA HIS A 178 1.30 3.76 6.76
C HIS A 178 1.87 5.18 6.91
N LYS A 179 2.97 5.54 6.30
CA LYS A 179 3.63 6.84 6.56
C LYS A 179 3.43 7.87 5.46
N HIS A 180 2.56 7.59 4.53
CA HIS A 180 2.19 8.48 3.41
C HIS A 180 3.38 8.91 2.53
N VAL A 181 4.47 8.15 2.57
CA VAL A 181 5.66 8.38 1.74
C VAL A 181 5.73 7.29 0.68
N PRO A 182 5.39 7.60 -0.58
CA PRO A 182 5.50 6.64 -1.66
C PRO A 182 6.97 6.33 -1.94
N TYR A 183 7.30 5.04 -2.02
CA TYR A 183 8.65 4.59 -2.28
C TYR A 183 8.64 3.19 -2.89
N VAL A 184 9.73 2.82 -3.56
CA VAL A 184 9.94 1.45 -4.05
C VAL A 184 11.32 0.94 -3.68
N TRP A 185 11.34 -0.20 -2.98
CA TRP A 185 12.54 -0.98 -2.73
C TRP A 185 12.63 -2.16 -3.69
N ARG A 186 13.85 -2.58 -4.01
CA ARG A 186 14.14 -3.92 -4.49
C ARG A 186 15.06 -4.61 -3.48
N ILE A 187 14.68 -5.81 -3.07
CA ILE A 187 15.48 -6.69 -2.23
C ILE A 187 15.49 -8.07 -2.91
N GLU A 188 16.66 -8.52 -3.33
CA GLU A 188 16.81 -9.66 -4.23
C GLU A 188 15.91 -9.50 -5.48
N ASP A 189 15.00 -10.45 -5.75
CA ASP A 189 14.05 -10.38 -6.86
C ASP A 189 12.66 -9.88 -6.44
N MET A 190 12.49 -9.46 -5.19
CA MET A 190 11.24 -8.93 -4.66
C MET A 190 11.23 -7.39 -4.65
N TYR A 191 10.11 -6.80 -5.06
CA TYR A 191 9.87 -5.36 -4.99
C TYR A 191 8.92 -5.03 -3.85
N VAL A 192 9.25 -4.03 -3.03
CA VAL A 192 8.37 -3.51 -1.98
C VAL A 192 7.91 -2.11 -2.38
N ALA A 193 6.64 -1.97 -2.71
CA ALA A 193 6.03 -0.73 -3.16
C ALA A 193 5.17 -0.12 -2.05
N ASN A 194 5.65 1.01 -1.50
CA ASN A 194 4.88 1.80 -0.54
C ASN A 194 3.97 2.77 -1.30
N ALA A 195 2.68 2.80 -0.96
CA ALA A 195 1.78 3.83 -1.43
C ALA A 195 1.90 5.11 -0.58
N GLY A 196 1.55 6.24 -1.16
CA GLY A 196 1.20 7.43 -0.39
C GLY A 196 -0.26 7.35 0.08
N THR A 197 -0.77 8.43 0.66
CA THR A 197 -2.20 8.56 0.94
C THR A 197 -2.96 8.97 -0.30
N VAL A 198 -4.16 8.42 -0.49
CA VAL A 198 -5.01 8.80 -1.64
C VAL A 198 -5.77 10.10 -1.41
N SER A 199 -6.05 10.48 -0.16
CA SER A 199 -7.01 11.58 0.13
C SER A 199 -6.69 12.40 1.36
N SER A 200 -5.56 12.16 2.05
CA SER A 200 -5.19 12.95 3.22
C SER A 200 -4.12 13.99 2.90
N LEU A 201 -4.24 15.19 3.48
CA LEU A 201 -3.19 16.21 3.46
C LEU A 201 -2.23 16.10 4.64
N ARG A 202 -2.34 15.07 5.48
CA ARG A 202 -1.32 14.74 6.48
C ARG A 202 -0.12 14.11 5.77
N LEU A 203 0.65 14.95 5.13
CA LEU A 203 1.78 14.57 4.28
C LEU A 203 3.12 14.72 5.00
N ARG A 204 4.13 14.02 4.50
CA ARG A 204 5.52 14.15 4.96
C ARG A 204 6.38 14.76 3.85
N GLY A 205 7.15 15.79 4.21
CA GLY A 205 8.00 16.50 3.25
C GLY A 205 7.20 17.11 2.10
N TYR A 206 7.65 16.88 0.88
CA TYR A 206 7.03 17.39 -0.34
C TYR A 206 6.20 16.33 -1.09
N THR A 207 5.80 15.25 -0.41
CA THR A 207 4.93 14.24 -1.02
C THR A 207 3.57 14.84 -1.36
N LYS A 208 2.89 14.20 -2.31
CA LYS A 208 1.52 14.55 -2.70
C LYS A 208 0.65 13.32 -2.55
N PRO A 209 -0.66 13.48 -2.33
CA PRO A 209 -1.59 12.37 -2.39
C PRO A 209 -1.41 11.59 -3.69
N CYS A 210 -1.28 10.26 -3.57
CA CYS A 210 -1.03 9.40 -4.72
C CYS A 210 -1.41 7.95 -4.44
N TYR A 211 -1.48 7.16 -5.49
CA TYR A 211 -1.72 5.73 -5.46
C TYR A 211 -0.87 5.04 -6.53
N ASN A 212 -0.71 3.73 -6.46
CA ASN A 212 0.05 2.96 -7.44
C ASN A 212 -0.89 2.18 -8.36
N VAL A 213 -0.45 1.97 -9.59
CA VAL A 213 -1.07 1.07 -10.56
C VAL A 213 -0.01 0.08 -11.02
N LEU A 214 -0.31 -1.20 -10.83
CA LEU A 214 0.53 -2.31 -11.29
C LEU A 214 -0.09 -2.87 -12.56
N GLU A 215 0.71 -3.02 -13.60
CA GLU A 215 0.35 -3.68 -14.85
C GLU A 215 1.27 -4.87 -15.05
N PHE A 216 0.69 -6.05 -15.22
CA PHE A 216 1.39 -7.31 -15.48
C PHE A 216 0.96 -7.88 -16.82
N GLU A 217 1.91 -8.09 -17.71
CA GLU A 217 1.71 -8.66 -19.04
C GLU A 217 3.02 -9.27 -19.55
N ASP A 218 2.92 -10.45 -20.15
CA ASP A 218 4.06 -11.11 -20.81
C ASP A 218 5.32 -11.19 -19.95
N ASP A 219 5.16 -11.58 -18.67
CA ASP A 219 6.26 -11.70 -17.71
C ASP A 219 6.85 -10.35 -17.22
N GLU A 220 6.32 -9.24 -17.68
CA GLU A 220 6.77 -7.90 -17.27
C GLU A 220 5.80 -7.25 -16.28
N VAL A 221 6.38 -6.59 -15.28
CA VAL A 221 5.64 -5.79 -14.30
C VAL A 221 6.04 -4.34 -14.44
N LYS A 222 5.04 -3.47 -14.57
CA LYS A 222 5.21 -2.04 -14.51
C LYS A 222 4.41 -1.45 -13.37
N ILE A 223 5.05 -0.71 -12.48
CA ILE A 223 4.43 0.00 -11.37
C ILE A 223 4.47 1.50 -11.69
N THR A 224 3.30 2.12 -11.79
CA THR A 224 3.13 3.55 -12.06
C THR A 224 2.52 4.21 -10.82
N ARG A 225 3.18 5.25 -10.29
CA ARG A 225 2.58 6.17 -9.32
C ARG A 225 1.67 7.14 -10.05
N ARG A 226 0.45 7.31 -9.57
CA ARG A 226 -0.54 8.23 -10.09
C ARG A 226 -0.90 9.28 -9.04
N TYR A 227 -1.11 10.50 -9.50
CA TYR A 227 -1.52 11.62 -8.66
C TYR A 227 -2.94 12.03 -9.05
N PRO A 228 -3.90 12.09 -8.09
CA PRO A 228 -5.25 12.62 -8.36
C PRO A 228 -5.17 14.00 -9.01
N PHE A 229 -5.94 14.23 -10.07
CA PHE A 229 -5.89 15.43 -10.92
C PHE A 229 -4.56 15.67 -11.65
N GLY A 230 -3.62 14.76 -11.57
CA GLY A 230 -2.29 14.92 -12.17
C GLY A 230 -1.95 13.79 -13.13
N GLY A 231 -0.69 13.78 -13.55
CA GLY A 231 -0.10 12.69 -14.31
C GLY A 231 0.33 11.53 -13.43
N GLY A 232 1.24 10.74 -13.96
CA GLY A 232 1.90 9.66 -13.23
C GLY A 232 3.34 9.51 -13.68
N SER A 233 4.12 8.77 -12.91
CA SER A 233 5.49 8.36 -13.24
C SER A 233 5.66 6.87 -13.03
N VAL A 234 6.39 6.21 -13.93
CA VAL A 234 6.82 4.83 -13.72
C VAL A 234 7.84 4.81 -12.60
N ILE A 235 7.57 4.04 -11.54
CA ILE A 235 8.45 3.93 -10.38
C ILE A 235 9.24 2.62 -10.34
N ALA A 236 8.74 1.58 -11.03
CA ALA A 236 9.46 0.33 -11.28
C ALA A 236 8.97 -0.30 -12.58
N HIS A 237 9.89 -0.90 -13.33
CA HIS A 237 9.60 -1.73 -14.50
C HIS A 237 10.64 -2.82 -14.58
N PHE A 238 10.21 -4.08 -14.60
CA PHE A 238 11.09 -5.24 -14.51
C PHE A 238 10.44 -6.49 -15.10
N ARG A 239 11.28 -7.48 -15.43
CA ARG A 239 10.87 -8.80 -15.90
C ARG A 239 11.01 -9.83 -14.77
N LEU A 240 9.98 -10.65 -14.55
CA LEU A 240 9.97 -11.61 -13.43
C LEU A 240 10.93 -12.77 -13.66
N SER A 241 10.93 -13.39 -14.84
CA SER A 241 11.71 -14.61 -15.11
C SER A 241 13.21 -14.42 -15.07
N THR A 242 13.71 -13.22 -15.41
CA THR A 242 15.14 -12.90 -15.46
C THR A 242 15.61 -12.00 -14.33
N GLY A 243 14.69 -11.38 -13.59
CA GLY A 243 15.00 -10.34 -12.61
C GLY A 243 15.56 -9.06 -13.26
N GLU A 244 15.52 -8.93 -14.60
CA GLU A 244 16.00 -7.75 -15.32
C GLU A 244 15.19 -6.52 -14.95
N GLN A 245 15.87 -5.50 -14.44
CA GLN A 245 15.27 -4.24 -14.05
C GLN A 245 15.50 -3.19 -15.13
N TYR A 246 14.42 -2.75 -15.80
CA TYR A 246 14.46 -1.69 -16.80
C TYR A 246 14.46 -0.30 -16.17
N HIS A 247 13.70 -0.14 -15.08
CA HIS A 247 13.61 1.10 -14.33
C HIS A 247 13.28 0.87 -12.86
N ARG A 248 13.86 1.67 -11.97
CA ARG A 248 13.43 1.86 -10.58
C ARG A 248 13.73 3.28 -10.14
N GLU A 249 12.73 3.94 -9.55
CA GLU A 249 12.95 5.25 -8.92
C GLU A 249 13.90 5.10 -7.72
N LEU A 250 15.00 5.84 -7.72
CA LEU A 250 16.05 5.74 -6.70
C LEU A 250 15.92 6.82 -5.61
N GLU A 251 15.22 7.90 -5.92
CA GLU A 251 15.07 9.03 -5.00
C GLU A 251 13.64 9.12 -4.48
N PRO A 252 13.45 9.25 -3.15
CA PRO A 252 12.13 9.55 -2.62
C PRO A 252 11.73 10.97 -3.07
N PRO A 253 10.45 11.23 -3.35
CA PRO A 253 9.96 12.55 -3.74
C PRO A 253 10.16 13.63 -2.66
N VAL A 254 10.85 13.30 -1.57
CA VAL A 254 10.99 14.09 -0.34
C VAL A 254 12.18 15.05 -0.37
N GLN A 255 13.13 14.93 -1.30
CA GLN A 255 14.38 15.68 -1.23
C GLN A 255 14.67 16.57 -2.44
N GLN A 256 13.92 17.63 -2.61
CA GLN A 256 14.54 18.87 -3.08
C GLN A 256 14.75 19.78 -1.87
N ARG A 257 15.88 19.64 -1.17
CA ARG A 257 16.37 20.69 -0.29
C ARG A 257 16.53 21.93 -1.16
N ARG A 258 15.71 22.96 -0.92
CA ARG A 258 16.08 24.31 -1.35
C ARG A 258 17.43 24.61 -0.70
N THR A 259 18.49 24.72 -1.49
CA THR A 259 19.73 25.34 -1.05
C THR A 259 19.32 26.69 -0.45
N PRO A 260 19.72 27.01 0.80
CA PRO A 260 19.46 28.33 1.31
C PRO A 260 20.14 29.32 0.34
N THR A 261 19.39 30.15 -0.32
CA THR A 261 19.94 31.31 -1.03
C THR A 261 20.71 32.08 0.03
N ALA A 262 22.04 32.14 -0.14
CA ALA A 262 22.91 32.99 0.64
C ALA A 262 22.27 34.38 0.67
N ARG A 263 21.89 34.86 1.85
CA ARG A 263 21.56 36.28 2.05
C ARG A 263 22.81 37.01 1.63
N GLN A 264 22.75 37.68 0.49
CA GLN A 264 23.70 38.73 0.15
C GLN A 264 23.47 39.80 1.21
N GLY A 265 24.54 40.03 2.02
CA GLY A 265 24.54 41.05 3.01
C GLY A 265 24.53 42.44 2.34
N GLU A 266 23.81 43.33 2.89
CA GLU A 266 24.11 44.72 3.09
C GLU A 266 24.02 45.04 4.57
#